data_becae10866ca0e1129bbe5e27628b827
#
_entry.id   becae10866ca0e1129bbe5e27628b827
#
_cell.length_a   1.000
_cell.length_b   1.000
_cell.length_c   1.000
_cell.angle_alpha   90.00
_cell.angle_beta   90.00
_cell.angle_gamma   90.00
#
_symmetry.space_group_name_H-M   'P 1'
#
loop_
_entity.id
_entity.type
_entity.pdbx_description
1 polymer ?
#
loop_
_entity_poly.entity_id
_entity_poly.type
_entity_poly.pdbx_seq_one_letter_code
_entity_poly.pdbx_strand_id
1 'polypeptide(L)'
;MENGKENKTGYRVEQDSIGAKDIPGDVYYGVQSLRAAENFRITGLNMHPEIINSLAYIKKASAITNCESGILEKKKAKAIVQACDEILTGKLHEYFIVDPIQGGAGTSLNMNANEVIANRAIEILGGKKGDYSAINPNDDVNCGQSTNDVIPTAGKMTSLRLLQNLKKELLRLHGALCKKAEEFDHVIKMGRTQMQDAVPIRLGQEFQAYSDAIMRDIHRMDNAMDEMRTVNMGGTAVGTGINADEAYVSRIVPNLSKISDIQFVQAFDLIDATQNLDPFVAVSGAVKACAVTLSKIANDLRLMSSGPRAGFGEINLPAKQNGSSIMPGKVNPVIPEVVNQVAFNIIGNDVTITMATEGGQLELNAFEPIVFYCLFQSIDTLAYAVQTFIDNCVTGITANEERCRQLVENSIGVITAICPHVGYEKAAEIAKKAMKTGESIRNLILREGLLSEKEMETVLDPVNMTEPGISGKELLRK
;
A
#
# COMPACT_ATOMS: atom_id res chain seq x y z
N MET A 1 44.51 -34.49 23.43
CA MET A 1 43.23 -34.79 24.11
C MET A 1 42.14 -34.40 23.15
N GLU A 2 41.67 -35.34 22.36
CA GLU A 2 40.52 -35.17 21.46
C GLU A 2 39.24 -35.12 22.34
N ASN A 3 38.63 -33.93 22.37
CA ASN A 3 37.32 -33.79 22.97
C ASN A 3 36.29 -34.44 22.04
N GLY A 4 35.94 -35.67 22.32
CA GLY A 4 34.78 -36.33 21.73
C GLY A 4 33.53 -35.55 22.07
N LYS A 5 33.04 -34.75 21.11
CA LYS A 5 31.67 -34.22 21.17
C LYS A 5 30.71 -35.38 20.97
N GLU A 6 30.00 -35.78 22.03
CA GLU A 6 28.81 -36.61 21.89
C GLU A 6 27.83 -35.98 20.92
N ASN A 7 27.63 -36.62 19.78
CA ASN A 7 26.56 -36.22 18.82
C ASN A 7 25.22 -36.41 19.59
N LYS A 8 24.58 -35.31 19.94
CA LYS A 8 23.20 -35.35 20.43
C LYS A 8 22.34 -35.99 19.33
N THR A 9 21.71 -37.12 19.65
CA THR A 9 20.77 -37.80 18.75
C THR A 9 19.74 -36.80 18.22
N GLY A 10 19.65 -36.63 16.89
CA GLY A 10 18.73 -35.69 16.24
C GLY A 10 19.32 -34.35 15.83
N TYR A 11 20.64 -34.13 16.02
CA TYR A 11 21.33 -32.88 15.55
C TYR A 11 22.42 -33.22 14.52
N ARG A 12 22.71 -32.27 13.64
CA ARG A 12 23.89 -32.23 12.76
C ARG A 12 24.79 -31.08 13.17
N VAL A 13 26.09 -31.23 13.01
CA VAL A 13 27.07 -30.17 13.29
C VAL A 13 27.37 -29.45 11.97
N GLU A 14 27.16 -28.14 11.94
CA GLU A 14 27.60 -27.28 10.86
C GLU A 14 28.65 -26.28 11.38
N GLN A 15 29.51 -25.79 10.46
CA GLN A 15 30.60 -24.86 10.80
C GLN A 15 30.62 -23.69 9.81
N ASP A 16 30.83 -22.50 10.35
CA ASP A 16 31.16 -21.29 9.62
C ASP A 16 32.51 -20.69 10.09
N SER A 17 32.84 -19.50 9.63
CA SER A 17 34.09 -18.80 10.03
C SER A 17 34.16 -18.44 11.51
N ILE A 18 33.04 -18.43 12.23
CA ILE A 18 32.95 -18.11 13.65
C ILE A 18 33.11 -19.37 14.53
N GLY A 19 32.75 -20.55 13.97
CA GLY A 19 32.90 -21.83 14.65
C GLY A 19 31.76 -22.81 14.39
N ALA A 20 31.85 -23.97 15.04
CA ALA A 20 30.86 -25.04 14.89
C ALA A 20 29.62 -24.82 15.78
N LYS A 21 28.46 -25.31 15.30
CA LYS A 21 27.18 -25.25 16.02
C LYS A 21 26.31 -26.47 15.71
N ASP A 22 25.55 -26.90 16.71
CA ASP A 22 24.56 -27.97 16.57
C ASP A 22 23.28 -27.42 15.93
N ILE A 23 22.85 -27.99 14.81
CA ILE A 23 21.62 -27.67 14.07
C ILE A 23 20.67 -28.87 14.17
N PRO A 24 19.36 -28.70 14.43
CA PRO A 24 18.40 -29.81 14.37
C PRO A 24 18.50 -30.54 13.03
N GLY A 25 18.49 -31.86 13.04
CA GLY A 25 18.78 -32.68 11.87
C GLY A 25 17.71 -32.62 10.77
N ASP A 26 16.48 -32.30 11.13
CA ASP A 26 15.30 -32.29 10.27
C ASP A 26 15.05 -30.94 9.54
N VAL A 27 15.63 -29.83 10.03
CA VAL A 27 15.42 -28.49 9.46
C VAL A 27 16.27 -28.24 8.22
N TYR A 28 15.88 -27.24 7.40
CA TYR A 28 16.59 -26.84 6.19
C TYR A 28 17.47 -25.60 6.36
N TYR A 29 17.26 -24.79 7.38
CA TYR A 29 18.19 -23.70 7.70
C TYR A 29 19.52 -24.26 8.26
N GLY A 30 20.58 -23.47 8.16
CA GLY A 30 21.91 -23.83 8.62
C GLY A 30 22.43 -22.95 9.75
N VAL A 31 23.77 -23.00 9.93
CA VAL A 31 24.46 -22.35 11.05
C VAL A 31 24.32 -20.82 11.04
N GLN A 32 24.37 -20.19 9.87
CA GLN A 32 24.31 -18.72 9.77
C GLN A 32 22.89 -18.20 10.10
N SER A 33 21.86 -18.88 9.60
CA SER A 33 20.46 -18.57 9.94
C SER A 33 20.19 -18.72 11.43
N LEU A 34 20.68 -19.82 12.05
CA LEU A 34 20.47 -20.04 13.48
C LEU A 34 21.15 -18.95 14.33
N ARG A 35 22.39 -18.54 13.96
CA ARG A 35 23.08 -17.43 14.65
C ARG A 35 22.28 -16.13 14.52
N ALA A 36 21.78 -15.83 13.32
CA ALA A 36 20.99 -14.62 13.10
C ALA A 36 19.70 -14.63 13.93
N ALA A 37 18.98 -15.74 13.98
CA ALA A 37 17.77 -15.87 14.76
C ALA A 37 17.99 -15.76 16.28
N GLU A 38 19.18 -16.16 16.76
CA GLU A 38 19.59 -15.97 18.16
C GLU A 38 19.99 -14.52 18.45
N ASN A 39 20.66 -13.85 17.49
CA ASN A 39 21.13 -12.46 17.65
C ASN A 39 20.00 -11.44 17.54
N PHE A 40 19.05 -11.66 16.65
CA PHE A 40 17.99 -10.70 16.31
C PHE A 40 16.63 -11.27 16.68
N ARG A 41 16.18 -11.01 17.91
CA ARG A 41 14.81 -11.27 18.39
C ARG A 41 14.13 -9.96 18.68
N ILE A 42 13.86 -9.18 17.63
CA ILE A 42 13.44 -7.79 17.74
C ILE A 42 11.92 -7.66 17.67
N THR A 43 11.31 -8.18 16.59
CA THR A 43 9.85 -8.11 16.39
C THR A 43 9.12 -9.35 16.87
N GLY A 44 9.78 -10.50 16.84
CA GLY A 44 9.16 -11.82 17.05
C GLY A 44 8.26 -12.27 15.89
N LEU A 45 8.32 -11.58 14.75
CA LEU A 45 7.57 -11.90 13.54
C LEU A 45 8.41 -12.73 12.58
N ASN A 46 7.74 -13.46 11.71
CA ASN A 46 8.37 -14.14 10.59
C ASN A 46 8.57 -13.16 9.42
N MET A 47 9.45 -13.54 8.49
CA MET A 47 9.62 -12.83 7.23
C MET A 47 8.31 -12.84 6.42
N HIS A 48 8.06 -11.75 5.71
CA HIS A 48 6.90 -11.65 4.83
C HIS A 48 6.97 -12.73 3.74
N PRO A 49 5.89 -13.51 3.48
CA PRO A 49 5.94 -14.62 2.51
C PRO A 49 6.38 -14.18 1.11
N GLU A 50 6.02 -12.98 0.67
CA GLU A 50 6.35 -12.53 -0.68
C GLU A 50 7.83 -12.17 -0.86
N ILE A 51 8.58 -11.76 0.19
CA ILE A 51 10.03 -11.58 0.04
C ILE A 51 10.75 -12.93 -0.03
N ILE A 52 10.23 -13.96 0.63
CA ILE A 52 10.72 -15.35 0.50
C ILE A 52 10.55 -15.82 -0.94
N ASN A 53 9.37 -15.59 -1.54
CA ASN A 53 9.11 -15.88 -2.94
C ASN A 53 10.03 -15.11 -3.88
N SER A 54 10.25 -13.82 -3.62
CA SER A 54 11.12 -12.96 -4.42
C SER A 54 12.57 -13.46 -4.40
N LEU A 55 13.08 -13.88 -3.24
CA LEU A 55 14.39 -14.52 -3.13
C LEU A 55 14.44 -15.84 -3.91
N ALA A 56 13.41 -16.68 -3.83
CA ALA A 56 13.36 -17.93 -4.60
C ALA A 56 13.39 -17.66 -6.11
N TYR A 57 12.69 -16.63 -6.62
CA TYR A 57 12.80 -16.22 -8.03
C TYR A 57 14.22 -15.79 -8.41
N ILE A 58 14.87 -14.97 -7.58
CA ILE A 58 16.24 -14.50 -7.82
C ILE A 58 17.22 -15.66 -7.82
N LYS A 59 17.17 -16.55 -6.82
CA LYS A 59 18.06 -17.72 -6.72
C LYS A 59 17.85 -18.70 -7.87
N LYS A 60 16.60 -18.90 -8.29
CA LYS A 60 16.25 -19.70 -9.47
C LYS A 60 16.85 -19.09 -10.75
N ALA A 61 16.66 -17.78 -10.96
CA ALA A 61 17.21 -17.07 -12.11
C ALA A 61 18.75 -17.14 -12.12
N SER A 62 19.38 -16.93 -10.96
CA SER A 62 20.84 -17.00 -10.82
C SER A 62 21.40 -18.40 -11.12
N ALA A 63 20.76 -19.45 -10.61
CA ALA A 63 21.18 -20.83 -10.90
C ALA A 63 21.08 -21.18 -12.39
N ILE A 64 20.00 -20.74 -13.06
CA ILE A 64 19.83 -20.94 -14.51
C ILE A 64 20.91 -20.16 -15.27
N THR A 65 21.12 -18.89 -14.92
CA THR A 65 22.08 -18.02 -15.61
C THR A 65 23.51 -18.50 -15.43
N ASN A 66 23.92 -18.91 -14.22
CA ASN A 66 25.25 -19.49 -13.98
C ASN A 66 25.45 -20.82 -14.71
N CYS A 67 24.40 -21.63 -14.84
CA CYS A 67 24.46 -22.86 -15.65
C CYS A 67 24.61 -22.55 -17.14
N GLU A 68 23.91 -21.58 -17.68
CA GLU A 68 24.02 -21.13 -19.08
C GLU A 68 25.36 -20.49 -19.38
N SER A 69 26.00 -19.86 -18.40
CA SER A 69 27.35 -19.28 -18.49
C SER A 69 28.45 -20.31 -18.27
N GLY A 70 28.10 -21.57 -17.96
CA GLY A 70 29.06 -22.65 -17.75
C GLY A 70 29.77 -22.64 -16.39
N ILE A 71 29.36 -21.79 -15.46
CA ILE A 71 29.96 -21.66 -14.12
C ILE A 71 29.37 -22.70 -13.15
N LEU A 72 28.06 -22.93 -13.18
CA LEU A 72 27.39 -23.88 -12.32
C LEU A 72 27.07 -25.19 -13.06
N GLU A 73 27.44 -26.33 -12.46
CA GLU A 73 27.14 -27.65 -13.02
C GLU A 73 25.64 -27.85 -13.20
N LYS A 74 25.24 -28.38 -14.38
CA LYS A 74 23.84 -28.59 -14.76
C LYS A 74 23.02 -29.40 -13.75
N LYS A 75 23.66 -30.41 -13.09
CA LYS A 75 23.02 -31.26 -12.09
C LYS A 75 22.69 -30.47 -10.84
N LYS A 76 23.63 -29.64 -10.36
CA LYS A 76 23.44 -28.75 -9.20
C LYS A 76 22.38 -27.66 -9.52
N ALA A 77 22.48 -27.01 -10.68
CA ALA A 77 21.51 -25.99 -11.10
C ALA A 77 20.08 -26.53 -11.12
N LYS A 78 19.83 -27.73 -11.65
CA LYS A 78 18.53 -28.36 -11.67
C LYS A 78 17.99 -28.61 -10.26
N ALA A 79 18.81 -29.06 -9.31
CA ALA A 79 18.40 -29.30 -7.93
C ALA A 79 18.06 -27.99 -7.21
N ILE A 80 18.87 -26.93 -7.42
CA ILE A 80 18.61 -25.58 -6.88
C ILE A 80 17.29 -25.03 -7.43
N VAL A 81 17.07 -25.11 -8.75
CA VAL A 81 15.82 -24.67 -9.39
C VAL A 81 14.61 -25.40 -8.81
N GLN A 82 14.68 -26.71 -8.63
CA GLN A 82 13.59 -27.49 -8.04
C GLN A 82 13.33 -27.09 -6.58
N ALA A 83 14.37 -26.83 -5.77
CA ALA A 83 14.21 -26.33 -4.40
C ALA A 83 13.54 -24.96 -4.39
N CYS A 84 13.91 -24.05 -5.30
CA CYS A 84 13.24 -22.76 -5.46
C CYS A 84 11.75 -22.90 -5.85
N ASP A 85 11.44 -23.83 -6.76
CA ASP A 85 10.06 -24.09 -7.18
C ASP A 85 9.20 -24.61 -6.01
N GLU A 86 9.76 -25.40 -5.12
CA GLU A 86 9.06 -25.83 -3.89
C GLU A 86 8.79 -24.66 -2.96
N ILE A 87 9.75 -23.73 -2.79
CA ILE A 87 9.53 -22.49 -2.00
C ILE A 87 8.39 -21.66 -2.61
N LEU A 88 8.36 -21.48 -3.92
CA LEU A 88 7.33 -20.71 -4.63
C LEU A 88 5.92 -21.30 -4.48
N THR A 89 5.79 -22.59 -4.11
CA THR A 89 4.51 -23.22 -3.76
C THR A 89 4.11 -23.06 -2.29
N GLY A 90 4.86 -22.28 -1.51
CA GLY A 90 4.64 -22.06 -0.08
C GLY A 90 5.28 -23.12 0.83
N LYS A 91 5.98 -24.13 0.26
CA LYS A 91 6.74 -25.09 1.05
C LYS A 91 8.01 -24.44 1.59
N LEU A 92 8.52 -24.94 2.70
CA LEU A 92 9.79 -24.51 3.31
C LEU A 92 9.79 -23.09 3.91
N HIS A 93 8.70 -22.31 3.82
CA HIS A 93 8.61 -20.97 4.40
C HIS A 93 8.86 -20.97 5.92
N GLU A 94 8.48 -22.01 6.61
CA GLU A 94 8.71 -22.20 8.05
C GLU A 94 10.19 -22.25 8.47
N TYR A 95 11.10 -22.48 7.50
CA TYR A 95 12.55 -22.51 7.74
C TYR A 95 13.23 -21.15 7.51
N PHE A 96 12.46 -20.12 7.15
CA PHE A 96 12.94 -18.73 7.11
C PHE A 96 12.72 -18.11 8.49
N ILE A 97 13.70 -18.34 9.38
CA ILE A 97 13.59 -18.12 10.82
C ILE A 97 14.15 -16.78 11.31
N VAL A 98 14.69 -15.97 10.41
CA VAL A 98 15.31 -14.68 10.76
C VAL A 98 14.23 -13.60 10.97
N ASP A 99 14.49 -12.68 11.92
CA ASP A 99 13.58 -11.55 12.21
C ASP A 99 13.58 -10.54 11.06
N PRO A 100 12.45 -9.92 10.72
CA PRO A 100 12.38 -8.86 9.69
C PRO A 100 13.29 -7.66 9.97
N ILE A 101 13.52 -7.32 11.24
CA ILE A 101 14.47 -6.25 11.65
C ILE A 101 15.77 -6.91 12.07
N GLN A 102 16.78 -6.78 11.23
CA GLN A 102 18.08 -7.41 11.40
C GLN A 102 19.22 -6.48 10.95
N GLY A 103 20.38 -6.55 11.60
CA GLY A 103 21.60 -5.87 11.16
C GLY A 103 22.24 -6.58 9.96
N GLY A 104 23.12 -5.87 9.23
CA GLY A 104 23.91 -6.43 8.14
C GLY A 104 23.24 -6.37 6.76
N ALA A 105 22.43 -5.36 6.50
CA ALA A 105 21.83 -5.09 5.20
C ALA A 105 21.06 -6.29 4.58
N GLY A 106 20.43 -7.12 5.42
CA GLY A 106 19.71 -8.31 4.96
C GLY A 106 20.57 -9.55 4.70
N THR A 107 21.85 -9.54 5.09
CA THR A 107 22.72 -10.73 4.93
C THR A 107 22.14 -11.97 5.61
N SER A 108 21.53 -11.82 6.78
CA SER A 108 20.89 -12.94 7.49
C SER A 108 19.78 -13.56 6.66
N LEU A 109 18.95 -12.76 6.03
CA LEU A 109 17.85 -13.23 5.17
C LEU A 109 18.40 -13.88 3.88
N ASN A 110 19.40 -13.28 3.22
CA ASN A 110 20.04 -13.85 2.05
C ASN A 110 20.67 -15.21 2.37
N MET A 111 21.38 -15.33 3.48
CA MET A 111 21.98 -16.59 3.90
C MET A 111 20.92 -17.62 4.32
N ASN A 112 19.83 -17.21 4.94
CA ASN A 112 18.73 -18.11 5.25
C ASN A 112 18.15 -18.75 3.96
N ALA A 113 17.93 -17.93 2.92
CA ALA A 113 17.53 -18.46 1.61
C ALA A 113 18.58 -19.43 1.03
N ASN A 114 19.86 -19.04 1.06
CA ASN A 114 20.93 -19.88 0.53
C ASN A 114 21.03 -21.25 1.25
N GLU A 115 20.95 -21.25 2.57
CA GLU A 115 21.05 -22.49 3.37
C GLU A 115 19.81 -23.39 3.17
N VAL A 116 18.60 -22.83 3.18
CA VAL A 116 17.37 -23.59 2.93
C VAL A 116 17.38 -24.22 1.53
N ILE A 117 17.75 -23.45 0.51
CA ILE A 117 17.82 -23.92 -0.87
C ILE A 117 18.91 -24.99 -1.01
N ALA A 118 20.12 -24.77 -0.46
CA ALA A 118 21.22 -25.73 -0.51
C ALA A 118 20.84 -27.06 0.14
N ASN A 119 20.32 -27.04 1.35
CA ASN A 119 19.93 -28.26 2.07
C ASN A 119 18.82 -29.03 1.34
N ARG A 120 17.82 -28.32 0.77
CA ARG A 120 16.79 -28.98 -0.03
C ARG A 120 17.34 -29.56 -1.33
N ALA A 121 18.22 -28.85 -2.02
CA ALA A 121 18.85 -29.30 -3.25
C ALA A 121 19.78 -30.51 -3.01
N ILE A 122 20.51 -30.53 -1.89
CA ILE A 122 21.30 -31.73 -1.46
C ILE A 122 20.40 -32.94 -1.30
N GLU A 123 19.27 -32.81 -0.63
CA GLU A 123 18.30 -33.90 -0.43
C GLU A 123 17.69 -34.37 -1.76
N ILE A 124 17.37 -33.47 -2.69
CA ILE A 124 16.91 -33.77 -4.06
C ILE A 124 17.96 -34.60 -4.81
N LEU A 125 19.26 -34.38 -4.56
CA LEU A 125 20.35 -35.17 -5.14
C LEU A 125 20.58 -36.50 -4.41
N GLY A 126 19.83 -36.82 -3.35
CA GLY A 126 19.98 -38.02 -2.55
C GLY A 126 21.04 -37.94 -1.45
N GLY A 127 21.56 -36.73 -1.16
CA GLY A 127 22.51 -36.44 -0.09
C GLY A 127 21.84 -36.19 1.26
N LYS A 128 22.65 -35.90 2.27
CA LYS A 128 22.21 -35.55 3.63
C LYS A 128 22.33 -34.04 3.85
N LYS A 129 21.34 -33.42 4.49
CA LYS A 129 21.37 -32.00 4.86
C LYS A 129 22.66 -31.68 5.64
N GLY A 130 23.29 -30.54 5.33
CA GLY A 130 24.59 -30.12 5.87
C GLY A 130 25.81 -30.66 5.11
N ASP A 131 25.62 -31.50 4.09
CA ASP A 131 26.71 -31.94 3.21
C ASP A 131 26.99 -30.87 2.12
N TYR A 132 27.60 -29.78 2.54
CA TYR A 132 27.91 -28.66 1.67
C TYR A 132 29.03 -28.93 0.65
N SER A 133 29.62 -30.13 0.65
CA SER A 133 30.49 -30.60 -0.43
C SER A 133 29.67 -30.93 -1.69
N ALA A 134 28.41 -31.31 -1.55
CA ALA A 134 27.52 -31.61 -2.68
C ALA A 134 26.92 -30.31 -3.28
N ILE A 135 26.36 -29.43 -2.44
CA ILE A 135 25.89 -28.09 -2.84
C ILE A 135 26.21 -27.12 -1.70
N ASN A 136 27.02 -26.10 -2.00
CA ASN A 136 27.43 -25.08 -1.05
C ASN A 136 26.49 -23.86 -1.10
N PRO A 137 25.99 -23.36 0.04
CA PRO A 137 25.16 -22.14 0.10
C PRO A 137 25.82 -20.90 -0.52
N ASN A 138 27.13 -20.72 -0.33
CA ASN A 138 27.89 -19.57 -0.87
C ASN A 138 28.36 -19.81 -2.29
N ASP A 139 29.04 -20.94 -2.54
CA ASP A 139 29.76 -21.18 -3.81
C ASP A 139 28.80 -21.59 -4.94
N ASP A 140 27.70 -22.29 -4.63
CA ASP A 140 26.74 -22.76 -5.64
C ASP A 140 25.45 -21.95 -5.67
N VAL A 141 24.76 -21.75 -4.53
CA VAL A 141 23.46 -21.05 -4.48
C VAL A 141 23.63 -19.55 -4.63
N ASN A 142 24.67 -18.97 -3.99
CA ASN A 142 24.97 -17.55 -4.06
C ASN A 142 26.04 -17.19 -5.13
N CYS A 143 26.37 -18.11 -6.01
CA CYS A 143 27.38 -17.94 -7.05
C CYS A 143 27.13 -16.68 -7.90
N GLY A 144 28.14 -15.81 -8.03
CA GLY A 144 28.06 -14.55 -8.79
C GLY A 144 27.15 -13.48 -8.17
N GLN A 145 26.79 -13.61 -6.92
CA GLN A 145 25.86 -12.71 -6.20
C GLN A 145 26.50 -12.16 -4.92
N SER A 146 25.93 -11.06 -4.47
CA SER A 146 26.12 -10.52 -3.12
C SER A 146 24.77 -10.32 -2.44
N THR A 147 24.72 -10.23 -1.11
CA THR A 147 23.57 -9.69 -0.40
C THR A 147 23.15 -8.34 -0.99
N ASN A 148 24.11 -7.53 -1.40
CA ASN A 148 23.97 -6.14 -1.79
C ASN A 148 23.27 -5.94 -3.16
N ASP A 149 23.21 -6.94 -4.01
CA ASP A 149 22.41 -6.91 -5.25
C ASP A 149 21.13 -7.78 -5.14
N VAL A 150 21.18 -8.87 -4.35
CA VAL A 150 20.02 -9.77 -4.14
C VAL A 150 18.93 -9.12 -3.31
N ILE A 151 19.27 -8.54 -2.17
CA ILE A 151 18.29 -8.03 -1.19
C ILE A 151 17.50 -6.82 -1.71
N PRO A 152 18.11 -5.76 -2.26
CA PRO A 152 17.34 -4.65 -2.83
C PRO A 152 16.48 -5.10 -4.02
N THR A 153 16.97 -6.03 -4.86
CA THR A 153 16.18 -6.60 -5.94
C THR A 153 14.98 -7.39 -5.41
N ALA A 154 15.15 -8.18 -4.34
CA ALA A 154 14.04 -8.88 -3.69
C ALA A 154 13.03 -7.89 -3.08
N GLY A 155 13.50 -6.82 -2.46
CA GLY A 155 12.66 -5.74 -1.93
C GLY A 155 11.82 -5.06 -3.02
N LYS A 156 12.44 -4.72 -4.17
CA LYS A 156 11.77 -4.13 -5.33
C LYS A 156 10.72 -5.08 -5.92
N MET A 157 11.08 -6.35 -6.13
CA MET A 157 10.16 -7.38 -6.63
C MET A 157 8.95 -7.56 -5.71
N THR A 158 9.18 -7.66 -4.41
CA THR A 158 8.13 -7.81 -3.39
C THR A 158 7.20 -6.59 -3.41
N SER A 159 7.76 -5.38 -3.40
CA SER A 159 6.98 -4.14 -3.49
C SER A 159 6.08 -4.11 -4.71
N LEU A 160 6.59 -4.47 -5.90
CA LEU A 160 5.82 -4.52 -7.14
C LEU A 160 4.62 -5.48 -7.04
N ARG A 161 4.81 -6.68 -6.46
CA ARG A 161 3.74 -7.67 -6.31
C ARG A 161 2.66 -7.20 -5.32
N LEU A 162 3.06 -6.63 -4.19
CA LEU A 162 2.13 -6.11 -3.20
C LEU A 162 1.36 -4.90 -3.74
N LEU A 163 2.03 -3.99 -4.46
CA LEU A 163 1.40 -2.83 -5.10
C LEU A 163 0.41 -3.22 -6.19
N GLN A 164 0.65 -4.30 -6.95
CA GLN A 164 -0.34 -4.81 -7.91
C GLN A 164 -1.62 -5.25 -7.21
N ASN A 165 -1.52 -5.90 -6.05
CA ASN A 165 -2.69 -6.28 -5.26
C ASN A 165 -3.43 -5.05 -4.72
N LEU A 166 -2.71 -4.08 -4.15
CA LEU A 166 -3.28 -2.80 -3.69
C LEU A 166 -3.98 -2.06 -4.84
N LYS A 167 -3.33 -1.96 -6.00
CA LYS A 167 -3.91 -1.32 -7.19
C LYS A 167 -5.23 -1.96 -7.62
N LYS A 168 -5.31 -3.29 -7.58
CA LYS A 168 -6.55 -4.03 -7.88
C LYS A 168 -7.68 -3.59 -6.94
N GLU A 169 -7.42 -3.47 -5.64
CA GLU A 169 -8.42 -3.04 -4.67
C GLU A 169 -8.79 -1.55 -4.85
N LEU A 170 -7.83 -0.69 -5.19
CA LEU A 170 -8.12 0.71 -5.50
C LEU A 170 -8.99 0.89 -6.75
N LEU A 171 -8.79 0.07 -7.79
CA LEU A 171 -9.66 0.05 -8.97
C LEU A 171 -11.09 -0.40 -8.61
N ARG A 172 -11.23 -1.38 -7.70
CA ARG A 172 -12.54 -1.77 -7.15
C ARG A 172 -13.20 -0.62 -6.40
N LEU A 173 -12.43 0.11 -5.57
CA LEU A 173 -12.93 1.26 -4.83
C LEU A 173 -13.39 2.38 -5.78
N HIS A 174 -12.56 2.72 -6.77
CA HIS A 174 -12.92 3.67 -7.81
C HIS A 174 -14.27 3.31 -8.44
N GLY A 175 -14.44 2.06 -8.90
CA GLY A 175 -15.70 1.61 -9.49
C GLY A 175 -16.90 1.64 -8.52
N ALA A 176 -16.68 1.37 -7.23
CA ALA A 176 -17.74 1.46 -6.22
C ALA A 176 -18.17 2.92 -5.98
N LEU A 177 -17.21 3.85 -5.94
CA LEU A 177 -17.48 5.28 -5.78
C LEU A 177 -18.21 5.87 -7.02
N CYS A 178 -17.82 5.47 -8.25
CA CYS A 178 -18.54 5.84 -9.47
C CYS A 178 -20.01 5.41 -9.42
N LYS A 179 -20.27 4.16 -9.01
CA LYS A 179 -21.66 3.67 -8.86
C LYS A 179 -22.45 4.49 -7.84
N LYS A 180 -21.83 4.89 -6.73
CA LYS A 180 -22.49 5.76 -5.74
C LYS A 180 -22.66 7.18 -6.26
N ALA A 181 -21.76 7.68 -7.09
CA ALA A 181 -21.92 8.96 -7.76
C ALA A 181 -23.16 8.95 -8.69
N GLU A 182 -23.34 7.92 -9.48
CA GLU A 182 -24.54 7.74 -10.32
C GLU A 182 -25.83 7.59 -9.48
N GLU A 183 -25.77 6.73 -8.43
CA GLU A 183 -26.91 6.47 -7.53
C GLU A 183 -27.41 7.75 -6.83
N PHE A 184 -26.51 8.64 -6.44
CA PHE A 184 -26.83 9.83 -5.66
C PHE A 184 -26.85 11.13 -6.49
N ASP A 185 -26.81 11.07 -7.80
CA ASP A 185 -26.74 12.27 -8.65
C ASP A 185 -27.99 13.16 -8.53
N HIS A 186 -29.12 12.57 -8.20
CA HIS A 186 -30.37 13.29 -7.97
C HIS A 186 -30.53 13.89 -6.56
N VAL A 187 -29.64 13.55 -5.62
CA VAL A 187 -29.74 13.98 -4.21
C VAL A 187 -29.02 15.31 -4.03
N ILE A 188 -29.79 16.36 -3.73
CA ILE A 188 -29.25 17.69 -3.45
C ILE A 188 -28.98 17.81 -1.94
N LYS A 189 -27.77 18.25 -1.61
CA LYS A 189 -27.34 18.51 -0.23
C LYS A 189 -26.73 19.90 -0.11
N MET A 190 -26.56 20.39 1.14
CA MET A 190 -25.81 21.59 1.38
C MET A 190 -24.31 21.31 1.31
N GLY A 191 -23.62 21.97 0.39
CA GLY A 191 -22.16 22.01 0.34
C GLY A 191 -21.61 22.87 1.48
N ARG A 192 -20.48 22.45 2.06
CA ARG A 192 -19.82 23.14 3.17
C ARG A 192 -18.37 23.44 2.86
N THR A 193 -17.94 24.64 3.18
CA THR A 193 -16.54 25.06 3.21
C THR A 193 -16.19 25.54 4.61
N GLN A 194 -15.06 25.12 5.16
CA GLN A 194 -14.66 25.44 6.54
C GLN A 194 -15.75 25.10 7.59
N MET A 195 -16.51 24.03 7.34
CA MET A 195 -17.64 23.58 8.15
C MET A 195 -18.84 24.54 8.19
N GLN A 196 -18.85 25.59 7.38
CA GLN A 196 -19.97 26.51 7.24
C GLN A 196 -20.77 26.21 5.97
N ASP A 197 -22.07 26.50 6.00
CA ASP A 197 -22.92 26.39 4.82
C ASP A 197 -22.36 27.24 3.68
N ALA A 198 -22.26 26.64 2.50
CA ALA A 198 -21.80 27.33 1.30
C ALA A 198 -22.91 27.41 0.24
N VAL A 199 -22.90 26.51 -0.71
CA VAL A 199 -23.91 26.44 -1.79
C VAL A 199 -24.40 25.00 -1.96
N PRO A 200 -25.58 24.77 -2.54
CA PRO A 200 -26.03 23.43 -2.88
C PRO A 200 -25.06 22.69 -3.77
N ILE A 201 -24.97 21.37 -3.60
CA ILE A 201 -24.20 20.43 -4.41
C ILE A 201 -24.98 19.11 -4.53
N ARG A 202 -24.80 18.37 -5.59
CA ARG A 202 -25.32 17.01 -5.65
C ARG A 202 -24.42 16.05 -4.87
N LEU A 203 -25.00 15.17 -4.09
CA LEU A 203 -24.25 14.13 -3.35
C LEU A 203 -23.45 13.26 -4.33
N GLY A 204 -24.00 13.00 -5.52
CA GLY A 204 -23.29 12.29 -6.59
C GLY A 204 -22.01 12.98 -7.05
N GLN A 205 -21.99 14.32 -7.14
CA GLN A 205 -20.77 15.08 -7.47
C GLN A 205 -19.67 14.92 -6.41
N GLU A 206 -20.04 14.81 -5.14
CA GLU A 206 -19.11 14.58 -4.04
C GLU A 206 -18.47 13.18 -4.13
N PHE A 207 -19.28 12.15 -4.40
CA PHE A 207 -18.76 10.79 -4.62
C PHE A 207 -17.91 10.67 -5.89
N GLN A 208 -18.26 11.39 -6.96
CA GLN A 208 -17.43 11.47 -8.16
C GLN A 208 -16.06 12.10 -7.85
N ALA A 209 -16.02 13.17 -7.08
CA ALA A 209 -14.76 13.80 -6.66
C ALA A 209 -13.88 12.85 -5.83
N TYR A 210 -14.46 11.98 -4.99
CA TYR A 210 -13.73 10.93 -4.29
C TYR A 210 -13.16 9.90 -5.27
N SER A 211 -13.95 9.47 -6.24
CA SER A 211 -13.52 8.53 -7.29
C SER A 211 -12.34 9.07 -8.10
N ASP A 212 -12.40 10.33 -8.50
CA ASP A 212 -11.33 11.00 -9.26
C ASP A 212 -10.04 11.14 -8.43
N ALA A 213 -10.16 11.35 -7.13
CA ALA A 213 -9.01 11.38 -6.23
C ALA A 213 -8.30 10.01 -6.17
N ILE A 214 -9.06 8.92 -6.06
CA ILE A 214 -8.51 7.55 -6.07
C ILE A 214 -7.83 7.25 -7.42
N MET A 215 -8.40 7.67 -8.52
CA MET A 215 -7.77 7.47 -9.85
C MET A 215 -6.42 8.20 -9.94
N ARG A 216 -6.30 9.41 -9.40
CA ARG A 216 -5.01 10.12 -9.32
C ARG A 216 -4.00 9.41 -8.44
N ASP A 217 -4.43 8.74 -7.36
CA ASP A 217 -3.55 7.92 -6.51
C ASP A 217 -3.04 6.69 -7.24
N ILE A 218 -3.89 6.03 -8.03
CA ILE A 218 -3.48 4.90 -8.89
C ILE A 218 -2.40 5.34 -9.87
N HIS A 219 -2.56 6.47 -10.54
CA HIS A 219 -1.55 7.01 -11.47
C HIS A 219 -0.22 7.33 -10.76
N ARG A 220 -0.25 7.88 -9.53
CA ARG A 220 0.98 8.10 -8.73
C ARG A 220 1.69 6.79 -8.42
N MET A 221 0.94 5.74 -8.05
CA MET A 221 1.52 4.42 -7.80
C MET A 221 2.14 3.83 -9.06
N ASP A 222 1.49 3.93 -10.21
CA ASP A 222 2.04 3.41 -11.46
C ASP A 222 3.39 4.05 -11.78
N ASN A 223 3.52 5.36 -11.64
CA ASN A 223 4.78 6.07 -11.84
C ASN A 223 5.87 5.60 -10.86
N ALA A 224 5.53 5.45 -9.58
CA ALA A 224 6.49 4.98 -8.57
C ALA A 224 6.87 3.50 -8.76
N MET A 225 5.94 2.66 -9.25
CA MET A 225 6.23 1.27 -9.59
C MET A 225 7.23 1.15 -10.74
N ASP A 226 7.25 2.07 -11.70
CA ASP A 226 8.20 2.01 -12.81
C ASP A 226 9.65 2.21 -12.34
N GLU A 227 9.90 3.05 -11.32
CA GLU A 227 11.24 3.20 -10.71
C GLU A 227 11.71 1.89 -10.05
N MET A 228 10.80 1.10 -9.46
CA MET A 228 11.11 -0.21 -8.86
C MET A 228 11.56 -1.27 -9.87
N ARG A 229 11.32 -1.08 -11.16
CA ARG A 229 11.72 -2.04 -12.20
C ARG A 229 13.21 -2.00 -12.51
N THR A 230 13.91 -0.94 -12.13
CA THR A 230 15.35 -0.83 -12.29
C THR A 230 16.06 -1.50 -11.12
N VAL A 231 16.88 -2.52 -11.40
CA VAL A 231 17.55 -3.37 -10.39
C VAL A 231 19.07 -3.39 -10.58
N ASN A 232 19.79 -3.66 -9.50
CA ASN A 232 21.25 -3.71 -9.49
C ASN A 232 21.83 -5.13 -9.56
N MET A 233 21.04 -6.14 -9.96
CA MET A 233 21.52 -7.53 -10.11
C MET A 233 22.70 -7.62 -11.07
N GLY A 234 23.74 -8.32 -10.63
CA GLY A 234 25.04 -8.43 -11.28
C GLY A 234 26.08 -7.42 -10.78
N GLY A 235 25.67 -6.44 -9.94
CA GLY A 235 26.58 -5.45 -9.34
C GLY A 235 27.47 -6.03 -8.26
N THR A 236 27.05 -7.11 -7.64
CA THR A 236 27.73 -7.76 -6.51
C THR A 236 27.95 -6.84 -5.30
N ALA A 237 29.15 -6.76 -4.73
CA ALA A 237 29.41 -6.15 -3.43
C ALA A 237 29.17 -4.63 -3.38
N VAL A 238 29.59 -3.90 -4.41
CA VAL A 238 29.55 -2.41 -4.46
C VAL A 238 29.13 -1.89 -5.86
N GLY A 239 28.59 -2.74 -6.71
CA GLY A 239 28.14 -2.34 -8.07
C GLY A 239 29.20 -2.51 -9.16
N THR A 240 30.39 -3.02 -8.84
CA THR A 240 31.48 -3.21 -9.83
C THR A 240 31.42 -4.55 -10.54
N GLY A 241 30.54 -5.47 -10.12
CA GLY A 241 30.43 -6.82 -10.69
C GLY A 241 31.60 -7.73 -10.37
N ILE A 242 32.41 -7.42 -9.36
CA ILE A 242 33.57 -8.23 -8.96
C ILE A 242 33.14 -9.66 -8.64
N ASN A 243 33.91 -10.66 -9.09
CA ASN A 243 33.67 -12.09 -8.93
C ASN A 243 32.39 -12.63 -9.61
N ALA A 244 31.72 -11.87 -10.48
CA ALA A 244 30.67 -12.35 -11.36
C ALA A 244 31.20 -12.49 -12.79
N ASP A 245 30.81 -13.57 -13.49
CA ASP A 245 31.13 -13.78 -14.90
C ASP A 245 30.37 -12.74 -15.76
N GLU A 246 31.03 -12.22 -16.82
CA GLU A 246 30.42 -11.21 -17.70
C GLU A 246 29.12 -11.70 -18.37
N ALA A 247 29.09 -13.00 -18.74
CA ALA A 247 27.88 -13.60 -19.31
C ALA A 247 26.76 -13.72 -18.27
N TYR A 248 27.08 -13.94 -16.99
CA TYR A 248 26.11 -13.88 -15.91
C TYR A 248 25.56 -12.47 -15.75
N VAL A 249 26.42 -11.47 -15.63
CA VAL A 249 26.00 -10.05 -15.43
C VAL A 249 25.06 -9.59 -16.54
N SER A 250 25.35 -9.95 -17.79
CA SER A 250 24.54 -9.53 -18.94
C SER A 250 23.19 -10.26 -19.06
N ARG A 251 23.03 -11.46 -18.48
CA ARG A 251 21.85 -12.32 -18.68
C ARG A 251 20.95 -12.43 -17.46
N ILE A 252 21.43 -12.10 -16.26
CA ILE A 252 20.67 -12.32 -15.02
C ILE A 252 19.35 -11.54 -15.00
N VAL A 253 19.33 -10.27 -15.38
CA VAL A 253 18.11 -9.45 -15.37
C VAL A 253 17.10 -9.89 -16.43
N PRO A 254 17.47 -10.16 -17.71
CA PRO A 254 16.60 -10.81 -18.67
C PRO A 254 16.00 -12.14 -18.19
N ASN A 255 16.82 -13.01 -17.60
CA ASN A 255 16.35 -14.31 -17.09
C ASN A 255 15.39 -14.12 -15.89
N LEU A 256 15.71 -13.21 -14.97
CA LEU A 256 14.84 -12.87 -13.84
C LEU A 256 13.49 -12.34 -14.34
N SER A 257 13.49 -11.43 -15.30
CA SER A 257 12.26 -10.90 -15.91
C SER A 257 11.37 -11.99 -16.49
N LYS A 258 11.96 -12.89 -17.26
CA LYS A 258 11.24 -14.02 -17.87
C LYS A 258 10.66 -14.99 -16.84
N ILE A 259 11.39 -15.27 -15.75
CA ILE A 259 11.01 -16.27 -14.75
C ILE A 259 9.95 -15.71 -13.78
N SER A 260 10.04 -14.41 -13.46
CA SER A 260 9.14 -13.75 -12.49
C SER A 260 7.88 -13.16 -13.11
N ASP A 261 7.82 -13.07 -14.45
CA ASP A 261 6.79 -12.34 -15.22
C ASP A 261 6.71 -10.85 -14.85
N ILE A 262 7.84 -10.27 -14.42
CA ILE A 262 7.99 -8.84 -14.16
C ILE A 262 9.09 -8.31 -15.07
N GLN A 263 8.78 -7.27 -15.84
CA GLN A 263 9.79 -6.63 -16.70
C GLN A 263 10.74 -5.79 -15.84
N PHE A 264 11.94 -6.31 -15.60
CA PHE A 264 13.04 -5.62 -14.94
C PHE A 264 14.02 -5.05 -15.96
N VAL A 265 14.70 -3.98 -15.59
CA VAL A 265 15.79 -3.35 -16.33
C VAL A 265 17.01 -3.31 -15.43
N GLN A 266 18.17 -3.72 -15.96
CA GLN A 266 19.42 -3.54 -15.23
C GLN A 266 19.77 -2.05 -15.19
N ALA A 267 20.16 -1.55 -14.00
CA ALA A 267 20.58 -0.17 -13.84
C ALA A 267 21.75 0.17 -14.75
N PHE A 268 21.76 1.38 -15.30
CA PHE A 268 22.87 1.88 -16.12
C PHE A 268 24.15 1.99 -15.30
N ASP A 269 24.04 2.51 -14.09
CA ASP A 269 25.11 2.54 -13.09
C ASP A 269 24.72 1.63 -11.91
N LEU A 270 25.40 0.48 -11.83
CA LEU A 270 25.17 -0.50 -10.77
C LEU A 270 25.71 -0.04 -9.42
N ILE A 271 26.69 0.91 -9.39
CA ILE A 271 27.23 1.48 -8.15
C ILE A 271 26.16 2.40 -7.53
N ASP A 272 25.58 3.29 -8.34
CA ASP A 272 24.47 4.14 -7.93
C ASP A 272 23.30 3.31 -7.39
N ALA A 273 22.88 2.30 -8.15
CA ALA A 273 21.72 1.46 -7.78
C ALA A 273 22.01 0.50 -6.61
N THR A 274 23.26 0.34 -6.17
CA THR A 274 23.63 -0.41 -4.97
C THR A 274 23.61 0.45 -3.72
N GLN A 275 24.00 1.72 -3.82
CA GLN A 275 24.10 2.61 -2.65
C GLN A 275 22.78 3.34 -2.34
N ASN A 276 21.90 3.56 -3.33
CA ASN A 276 20.71 4.41 -3.19
C ASN A 276 19.41 3.60 -3.11
N LEU A 277 18.52 4.02 -2.21
CA LEU A 277 17.20 3.41 -1.96
C LEU A 277 16.03 4.38 -2.23
N ASP A 278 16.27 5.47 -2.96
CA ASP A 278 15.28 6.50 -3.29
C ASP A 278 14.01 5.95 -3.97
N PRO A 279 14.01 4.87 -4.81
CA PRO A 279 12.79 4.30 -5.34
C PRO A 279 11.82 3.80 -4.25
N PHE A 280 12.33 3.33 -3.10
CA PHE A 280 11.49 2.93 -1.97
C PHE A 280 10.83 4.13 -1.29
N VAL A 281 11.50 5.30 -1.26
CA VAL A 281 10.91 6.56 -0.76
C VAL A 281 9.82 7.04 -1.70
N ALA A 282 10.03 6.96 -3.02
CA ALA A 282 9.03 7.33 -4.02
C ALA A 282 7.75 6.50 -3.86
N VAL A 283 7.88 5.17 -3.73
CA VAL A 283 6.75 4.28 -3.47
C VAL A 283 6.09 4.56 -2.13
N SER A 284 6.87 4.72 -1.06
CA SER A 284 6.34 5.06 0.27
C SER A 284 5.54 6.37 0.22
N GLY A 285 6.05 7.40 -0.47
CA GLY A 285 5.37 8.67 -0.68
C GLY A 285 4.05 8.53 -1.44
N ALA A 286 4.00 7.67 -2.47
CA ALA A 286 2.77 7.39 -3.22
C ALA A 286 1.73 6.66 -2.36
N VAL A 287 2.15 5.65 -1.59
CA VAL A 287 1.30 4.91 -0.64
C VAL A 287 0.76 5.83 0.45
N LYS A 288 1.62 6.70 1.03
CA LYS A 288 1.21 7.72 1.99
C LYS A 288 0.19 8.70 1.40
N ALA A 289 0.41 9.21 0.18
CA ALA A 289 -0.54 10.12 -0.47
C ALA A 289 -1.93 9.48 -0.63
N CYS A 290 -1.98 8.21 -1.04
CA CYS A 290 -3.22 7.45 -1.12
C CYS A 290 -3.88 7.27 0.26
N ALA A 291 -3.11 6.94 1.29
CA ALA A 291 -3.60 6.81 2.66
C ALA A 291 -4.22 8.14 3.17
N VAL A 292 -3.61 9.28 2.86
CA VAL A 292 -4.14 10.62 3.19
C VAL A 292 -5.46 10.89 2.46
N THR A 293 -5.56 10.55 1.16
CA THR A 293 -6.81 10.65 0.39
C THR A 293 -7.92 9.82 1.03
N LEU A 294 -7.64 8.56 1.33
CA LEU A 294 -8.60 7.64 1.96
C LEU A 294 -9.04 8.11 3.36
N SER A 295 -8.10 8.64 4.14
CA SER A 295 -8.39 9.20 5.47
C SER A 295 -9.33 10.42 5.37
N LYS A 296 -9.11 11.29 4.37
CA LYS A 296 -10.02 12.44 4.10
C LYS A 296 -11.43 11.96 3.73
N ILE A 297 -11.54 11.00 2.82
CA ILE A 297 -12.84 10.43 2.44
C ILE A 297 -13.54 9.79 3.65
N ALA A 298 -12.79 9.02 4.45
CA ALA A 298 -13.32 8.41 5.67
C ALA A 298 -13.83 9.47 6.68
N ASN A 299 -13.13 10.58 6.84
CA ASN A 299 -13.57 11.68 7.71
C ASN A 299 -14.87 12.32 7.20
N ASP A 300 -14.99 12.56 5.90
CA ASP A 300 -16.21 13.12 5.31
C ASP A 300 -17.42 12.19 5.53
N LEU A 301 -17.25 10.89 5.25
CA LEU A 301 -18.31 9.90 5.46
C LEU A 301 -18.74 9.82 6.93
N ARG A 302 -17.80 9.88 7.88
CA ARG A 302 -18.10 9.92 9.32
C ARG A 302 -18.88 11.17 9.69
N LEU A 303 -18.52 12.30 9.10
CA LEU A 303 -19.18 13.58 9.37
C LEU A 303 -20.59 13.62 8.80
N MET A 304 -20.77 13.25 7.52
CA MET A 304 -22.07 13.21 6.87
C MET A 304 -23.04 12.22 7.53
N SER A 305 -22.53 11.10 8.07
CA SER A 305 -23.33 10.09 8.78
C SER A 305 -23.54 10.40 10.26
N SER A 306 -23.00 11.51 10.77
CA SER A 306 -23.09 11.85 12.21
C SER A 306 -24.52 12.05 12.68
N GLY A 307 -24.82 11.63 13.90
CA GLY A 307 -26.15 11.79 14.50
C GLY A 307 -26.72 10.45 14.98
N PRO A 308 -27.90 10.01 14.52
CA PRO A 308 -28.69 10.52 13.37
C PRO A 308 -29.55 11.77 13.62
N ARG A 309 -29.84 12.12 14.88
CA ARG A 309 -30.76 13.24 15.18
C ARG A 309 -30.05 14.56 15.48
N ALA A 310 -28.91 14.49 16.20
CA ALA A 310 -28.14 15.66 16.65
C ALA A 310 -26.89 15.94 15.79
N GLY A 311 -26.77 15.32 14.65
CA GLY A 311 -25.68 15.54 13.68
C GLY A 311 -26.22 15.86 12.28
N PHE A 312 -25.36 15.71 11.26
CA PHE A 312 -25.77 15.99 9.88
C PHE A 312 -26.81 15.00 9.39
N GLY A 313 -26.55 13.69 9.53
CA GLY A 313 -27.50 12.65 9.15
C GLY A 313 -27.84 12.66 7.66
N GLU A 314 -26.93 13.10 6.79
CA GLU A 314 -27.14 13.20 5.33
C GLU A 314 -27.06 11.84 4.64
N ILE A 315 -26.25 10.93 5.20
CA ILE A 315 -26.10 9.56 4.71
C ILE A 315 -26.20 8.56 5.87
N ASN A 316 -26.48 7.30 5.55
CA ASN A 316 -26.37 6.17 6.48
C ASN A 316 -25.24 5.26 6.05
N LEU A 317 -24.44 4.83 7.01
CA LEU A 317 -23.42 3.78 6.82
C LEU A 317 -23.97 2.44 7.28
N PRO A 318 -23.54 1.32 6.67
CA PRO A 318 -23.92 -0.02 7.12
C PRO A 318 -23.55 -0.27 8.59
N ALA A 319 -24.49 -0.79 9.38
CA ALA A 319 -24.24 -1.21 10.75
C ALA A 319 -23.41 -2.50 10.74
N LYS A 320 -22.18 -2.45 11.22
CA LYS A 320 -21.25 -3.61 11.21
C LYS A 320 -20.99 -4.22 12.58
N GLN A 321 -21.17 -3.45 13.64
CA GLN A 321 -21.08 -3.95 15.02
C GLN A 321 -21.82 -3.04 15.99
N ASN A 322 -22.11 -3.54 17.17
CA ASN A 322 -22.69 -2.71 18.25
C ASN A 322 -21.71 -1.61 18.64
N GLY A 323 -22.21 -0.38 18.75
CA GLY A 323 -21.38 0.80 18.97
C GLY A 323 -21.10 1.15 20.43
N SER A 324 -21.77 0.49 21.38
CA SER A 324 -21.62 0.81 22.81
C SER A 324 -22.05 -0.37 23.69
N SER A 325 -21.33 -0.57 24.80
CA SER A 325 -21.70 -1.53 25.83
C SER A 325 -22.80 -1.05 26.80
N ILE A 326 -23.08 0.28 26.82
CA ILE A 326 -24.04 0.93 27.76
C ILE A 326 -25.15 1.73 27.07
N MET A 327 -25.05 1.96 25.74
CA MET A 327 -26.07 2.70 24.98
C MET A 327 -26.69 1.78 23.92
N PRO A 328 -27.85 1.15 24.23
CA PRO A 328 -28.53 0.27 23.28
C PRO A 328 -28.89 1.01 21.99
N GLY A 329 -28.62 0.39 20.85
CA GLY A 329 -28.94 0.95 19.52
C GLY A 329 -27.95 1.97 18.97
N LYS A 330 -26.88 2.32 19.70
CA LYS A 330 -25.80 3.17 19.15
C LYS A 330 -24.98 2.36 18.16
N VAL A 331 -24.82 2.90 16.95
CA VAL A 331 -23.95 2.36 15.89
C VAL A 331 -22.88 3.39 15.56
N ASN A 332 -21.61 2.97 15.57
CA ASN A 332 -20.49 3.85 15.25
C ASN A 332 -19.97 3.57 13.82
N PRO A 333 -19.34 4.56 13.17
CA PRO A 333 -18.76 4.42 11.81
C PRO A 333 -17.40 3.70 11.84
N VAL A 334 -17.35 2.48 12.38
CA VAL A 334 -16.10 1.75 12.71
C VAL A 334 -15.25 1.43 11.50
N ILE A 335 -15.83 1.25 10.32
CA ILE A 335 -15.07 0.98 9.11
C ILE A 335 -14.30 2.22 8.63
N PRO A 336 -14.89 3.42 8.49
CA PRO A 336 -14.10 4.62 8.27
C PRO A 336 -13.04 4.88 9.36
N GLU A 337 -13.33 4.55 10.63
CA GLU A 337 -12.37 4.70 11.72
C GLU A 337 -11.13 3.83 11.55
N VAL A 338 -11.27 2.58 11.12
CA VAL A 338 -10.10 1.71 10.88
C VAL A 338 -9.29 2.19 9.67
N VAL A 339 -9.94 2.75 8.64
CA VAL A 339 -9.24 3.39 7.50
C VAL A 339 -8.37 4.56 7.98
N ASN A 340 -8.89 5.40 8.87
CA ASN A 340 -8.11 6.49 9.49
C ASN A 340 -6.89 5.94 10.26
N GLN A 341 -7.06 4.88 11.08
CA GLN A 341 -5.97 4.29 11.86
C GLN A 341 -4.87 3.70 10.96
N VAL A 342 -5.24 3.02 9.88
CA VAL A 342 -4.28 2.51 8.88
C VAL A 342 -3.53 3.67 8.23
N ALA A 343 -4.21 4.75 7.88
CA ALA A 343 -3.54 5.93 7.31
C ALA A 343 -2.54 6.56 8.29
N PHE A 344 -2.88 6.67 9.59
CA PHE A 344 -1.96 7.21 10.59
C PHE A 344 -0.70 6.34 10.73
N ASN A 345 -0.85 5.01 10.71
CA ASN A 345 0.28 4.08 10.76
C ASN A 345 1.18 4.23 9.54
N ILE A 346 0.60 4.30 8.32
CA ILE A 346 1.35 4.47 7.07
C ILE A 346 2.14 5.79 7.07
N ILE A 347 1.55 6.88 7.55
CA ILE A 347 2.25 8.17 7.66
C ILE A 347 3.46 8.04 8.60
N GLY A 348 3.33 7.33 9.72
CA GLY A 348 4.45 7.04 10.63
C GLY A 348 5.54 6.18 9.98
N ASN A 349 5.15 5.13 9.26
CA ASN A 349 6.07 4.26 8.54
C ASN A 349 6.85 5.00 7.44
N ASP A 350 6.23 5.94 6.73
CA ASP A 350 6.90 6.76 5.70
C ASP A 350 8.03 7.60 6.29
N VAL A 351 7.87 8.13 7.49
CA VAL A 351 8.94 8.83 8.21
C VAL A 351 10.10 7.86 8.51
N THR A 352 9.80 6.66 8.98
CA THR A 352 10.81 5.63 9.25
C THR A 352 11.57 5.25 7.99
N ILE A 353 10.86 5.03 6.86
CA ILE A 353 11.47 4.69 5.57
C ILE A 353 12.38 5.82 5.09
N THR A 354 11.94 7.08 5.20
CA THR A 354 12.73 8.26 4.83
C THR A 354 14.02 8.33 5.63
N MET A 355 13.95 8.18 6.97
CA MET A 355 15.11 8.21 7.84
C MET A 355 16.10 7.06 7.59
N ALA A 356 15.58 5.86 7.35
CA ALA A 356 16.40 4.69 7.04
C ALA A 356 17.08 4.80 5.68
N THR A 357 16.42 5.40 4.70
CA THR A 357 16.99 5.64 3.37
C THR A 357 18.08 6.70 3.41
N GLU A 358 17.87 7.80 4.13
CA GLU A 358 18.89 8.85 4.34
C GLU A 358 20.10 8.33 5.14
N GLY A 359 19.90 7.34 6.02
CA GLY A 359 20.94 6.77 6.87
C GLY A 359 22.01 5.95 6.14
N GLY A 360 21.92 5.74 4.82
CA GLY A 360 22.95 5.06 4.01
C GLY A 360 24.28 5.77 4.03
N GLN A 361 25.38 5.00 3.91
CA GLN A 361 26.73 5.53 3.94
C GLN A 361 27.59 4.91 2.84
N LEU A 362 28.24 5.75 2.03
CA LEU A 362 29.14 5.35 0.95
C LEU A 362 28.41 4.38 -0.03
N GLU A 363 28.96 3.21 -0.27
CA GLU A 363 28.56 2.29 -1.33
C GLU A 363 27.40 1.37 -0.97
N LEU A 364 26.80 1.49 0.24
CA LEU A 364 25.68 0.63 0.67
C LEU A 364 24.79 1.30 1.73
N ASN A 365 23.51 1.01 1.68
CA ASN A 365 22.58 1.29 2.77
C ASN A 365 22.34 0.03 3.62
N ALA A 366 22.74 0.07 4.89
CA ALA A 366 22.59 -1.07 5.80
C ALA A 366 21.17 -1.24 6.39
N PHE A 367 20.25 -0.31 6.11
CA PHE A 367 18.94 -0.23 6.75
C PHE A 367 17.76 -0.75 5.88
N GLU A 368 18.05 -1.45 4.79
CA GLU A 368 17.03 -2.10 3.96
C GLU A 368 16.01 -2.94 4.75
N PRO A 369 16.39 -3.74 5.76
CA PRO A 369 15.44 -4.54 6.50
C PRO A 369 14.29 -3.74 7.11
N ILE A 370 14.55 -2.60 7.75
CA ILE A 370 13.51 -1.75 8.33
C ILE A 370 12.69 -1.03 7.25
N VAL A 371 13.30 -0.66 6.11
CA VAL A 371 12.59 -0.11 4.95
C VAL A 371 11.54 -1.11 4.46
N PHE A 372 11.95 -2.37 4.26
CA PHE A 372 11.04 -3.43 3.78
C PHE A 372 9.95 -3.75 4.79
N TYR A 373 10.30 -3.89 6.06
CA TYR A 373 9.33 -4.14 7.12
C TYR A 373 8.22 -3.09 7.14
N CYS A 374 8.57 -1.81 7.14
CA CYS A 374 7.61 -0.71 7.15
C CYS A 374 6.83 -0.61 5.84
N LEU A 375 7.49 -0.78 4.70
CA LEU A 375 6.85 -0.62 3.39
C LEU A 375 5.86 -1.74 3.08
N PHE A 376 6.25 -3.01 3.28
CA PHE A 376 5.36 -4.15 3.01
C PHE A 376 4.14 -4.12 3.92
N GLN A 377 4.33 -3.84 5.21
CA GLN A 377 3.23 -3.65 6.14
C GLN A 377 2.29 -2.54 5.69
N SER A 378 2.84 -1.41 5.22
CA SER A 378 2.04 -0.27 4.76
C SER A 378 1.19 -0.62 3.54
N ILE A 379 1.77 -1.32 2.55
CA ILE A 379 1.07 -1.71 1.33
C ILE A 379 -0.04 -2.72 1.65
N ASP A 380 0.26 -3.76 2.42
CA ASP A 380 -0.71 -4.80 2.77
C ASP A 380 -1.86 -4.27 3.63
N THR A 381 -1.54 -3.51 4.68
CA THR A 381 -2.59 -2.95 5.56
C THR A 381 -3.48 -1.98 4.81
N LEU A 382 -2.93 -1.22 3.84
CA LEU A 382 -3.71 -0.35 2.98
C LEU A 382 -4.63 -1.16 2.06
N ALA A 383 -4.14 -2.23 1.44
CA ALA A 383 -4.93 -3.09 0.57
C ALA A 383 -6.12 -3.71 1.33
N TYR A 384 -5.89 -4.24 2.54
CA TYR A 384 -6.96 -4.78 3.38
C TYR A 384 -7.93 -3.69 3.89
N ALA A 385 -7.42 -2.50 4.22
CA ALA A 385 -8.28 -1.37 4.58
C ALA A 385 -9.19 -0.95 3.43
N VAL A 386 -8.67 -0.88 2.20
CA VAL A 386 -9.46 -0.59 1.00
C VAL A 386 -10.52 -1.66 0.77
N GLN A 387 -10.16 -2.93 0.86
CA GLN A 387 -11.09 -4.05 0.70
C GLN A 387 -12.25 -3.95 1.72
N THR A 388 -11.94 -3.80 3.00
CA THR A 388 -13.00 -3.68 4.02
C THR A 388 -13.80 -2.39 3.86
N PHE A 389 -13.19 -1.30 3.41
CA PHE A 389 -13.88 -0.04 3.14
C PHE A 389 -14.92 -0.17 2.03
N ILE A 390 -14.60 -0.89 0.96
CA ILE A 390 -15.55 -1.20 -0.13
C ILE A 390 -16.68 -2.09 0.40
N ASP A 391 -16.33 -3.28 0.91
CA ASP A 391 -17.25 -4.38 1.15
C ASP A 391 -18.14 -4.14 2.38
N ASN A 392 -17.64 -3.38 3.35
CA ASN A 392 -18.30 -3.15 4.63
C ASN A 392 -18.80 -1.71 4.84
N CYS A 393 -18.49 -0.76 3.94
CA CYS A 393 -18.94 0.61 4.05
C CYS A 393 -19.50 1.12 2.73
N VAL A 394 -18.66 1.43 1.73
CA VAL A 394 -19.02 2.21 0.54
C VAL A 394 -20.22 1.62 -0.22
N THR A 395 -20.21 0.31 -0.49
CA THR A 395 -21.28 -0.36 -1.25
C THR A 395 -22.65 -0.28 -0.60
N GLY A 396 -22.70 -0.18 0.71
CA GLY A 396 -23.94 -0.16 1.49
C GLY A 396 -24.38 1.24 1.99
N ILE A 397 -23.71 2.33 1.55
CA ILE A 397 -24.12 3.69 1.89
C ILE A 397 -25.48 3.99 1.25
N THR A 398 -26.37 4.64 2.01
CA THR A 398 -27.64 5.19 1.51
C THR A 398 -27.74 6.67 1.83
N ALA A 399 -28.45 7.43 0.98
CA ALA A 399 -28.71 8.84 1.22
C ALA A 399 -29.97 9.05 2.07
N ASN A 400 -29.96 10.05 2.93
CA ASN A 400 -31.16 10.56 3.62
C ASN A 400 -31.67 11.79 2.87
N GLU A 401 -32.32 11.57 1.74
CA GLU A 401 -32.75 12.61 0.79
C GLU A 401 -33.58 13.71 1.46
N GLU A 402 -34.55 13.33 2.27
CA GLU A 402 -35.40 14.29 2.99
C GLU A 402 -34.56 15.15 3.96
N ARG A 403 -33.59 14.56 4.64
CA ARG A 403 -32.71 15.31 5.55
C ARG A 403 -31.80 16.28 4.76
N CYS A 404 -31.27 15.83 3.63
CA CYS A 404 -30.49 16.67 2.72
C CYS A 404 -31.32 17.86 2.23
N ARG A 405 -32.56 17.61 1.77
CA ARG A 405 -33.50 18.64 1.32
C ARG A 405 -33.81 19.67 2.43
N GLN A 406 -34.14 19.20 3.62
CA GLN A 406 -34.44 20.10 4.77
C GLN A 406 -33.22 20.99 5.12
N LEU A 407 -32.00 20.47 5.06
CA LEU A 407 -30.79 21.25 5.34
C LEU A 407 -30.58 22.35 4.27
N VAL A 408 -30.85 22.07 3.01
CA VAL A 408 -30.76 23.05 1.91
C VAL A 408 -31.84 24.14 2.08
N GLU A 409 -33.10 23.75 2.29
CA GLU A 409 -34.23 24.69 2.43
C GLU A 409 -34.08 25.65 3.62
N ASN A 410 -33.45 25.16 4.70
CA ASN A 410 -33.23 25.98 5.91
C ASN A 410 -31.90 26.74 5.91
N SER A 411 -31.05 26.51 4.90
CA SER A 411 -29.75 27.18 4.80
C SER A 411 -29.87 28.57 4.18
N ILE A 412 -29.03 29.48 4.65
CA ILE A 412 -28.86 30.79 4.02
C ILE A 412 -28.05 30.69 2.70
N GLY A 413 -27.39 29.57 2.41
CA GLY A 413 -26.52 29.37 1.22
C GLY A 413 -27.27 29.50 -0.09
N VAL A 414 -28.58 29.23 -0.12
CA VAL A 414 -29.43 29.41 -1.32
C VAL A 414 -29.52 30.85 -1.80
N ILE A 415 -29.19 31.84 -0.94
CA ILE A 415 -29.15 33.27 -1.32
C ILE A 415 -28.15 33.53 -2.45
N THR A 416 -27.13 32.71 -2.60
CA THR A 416 -26.12 32.85 -3.64
C THR A 416 -26.71 32.68 -5.03
N ALA A 417 -27.66 31.74 -5.21
CA ALA A 417 -28.38 31.56 -6.46
C ALA A 417 -29.33 32.74 -6.75
N ILE A 418 -29.87 33.37 -5.74
CA ILE A 418 -30.81 34.50 -5.82
C ILE A 418 -30.07 35.82 -6.06
N CYS A 419 -28.85 35.96 -5.59
CA CYS A 419 -28.07 37.20 -5.62
C CYS A 419 -28.02 37.88 -7.01
N PRO A 420 -27.81 37.18 -8.15
CA PRO A 420 -27.83 37.78 -9.47
C PRO A 420 -29.14 38.46 -9.88
N HIS A 421 -30.26 38.04 -9.30
CA HIS A 421 -31.61 38.48 -9.60
C HIS A 421 -32.07 39.70 -8.79
N VAL A 422 -31.61 39.80 -7.55
CA VAL A 422 -32.04 40.87 -6.62
C VAL A 422 -30.94 41.88 -6.30
N GLY A 423 -29.72 41.61 -6.69
CA GLY A 423 -28.52 42.40 -6.39
C GLY A 423 -27.90 42.04 -5.02
N TYR A 424 -26.58 42.29 -4.90
CA TYR A 424 -25.78 41.90 -3.75
C TYR A 424 -26.27 42.54 -2.40
N GLU A 425 -26.54 43.84 -2.43
CA GLU A 425 -26.96 44.58 -1.22
C GLU A 425 -28.27 44.02 -0.66
N LYS A 426 -29.27 43.80 -1.55
CA LYS A 426 -30.57 43.27 -1.16
C LYS A 426 -30.48 41.80 -0.70
N ALA A 427 -29.67 41.00 -1.39
CA ALA A 427 -29.38 39.63 -0.97
C ALA A 427 -28.74 39.57 0.43
N ALA A 428 -27.78 40.47 0.72
CA ALA A 428 -27.16 40.59 2.05
C ALA A 428 -28.13 41.01 3.14
N GLU A 429 -29.08 41.94 2.84
CA GLU A 429 -30.15 42.33 3.76
C GLU A 429 -31.06 41.15 4.11
N ILE A 430 -31.50 40.40 3.10
CA ILE A 430 -32.36 39.22 3.26
C ILE A 430 -31.65 38.14 4.09
N ALA A 431 -30.36 37.85 3.79
CA ALA A 431 -29.56 36.88 4.54
C ALA A 431 -29.46 37.26 6.05
N LYS A 432 -29.16 38.53 6.35
CA LYS A 432 -29.13 39.04 7.74
C LYS A 432 -30.49 38.92 8.45
N LYS A 433 -31.56 39.16 7.70
CA LYS A 433 -32.93 39.07 8.23
C LYS A 433 -33.30 37.60 8.52
N ALA A 434 -32.96 36.66 7.61
CA ALA A 434 -33.15 35.24 7.80
C ALA A 434 -32.40 34.75 9.06
N MET A 435 -31.13 35.13 9.23
CA MET A 435 -30.33 34.78 10.40
C MET A 435 -30.95 35.29 11.72
N LYS A 436 -31.55 36.50 11.70
CA LYS A 436 -32.12 37.10 12.88
C LYS A 436 -33.49 36.51 13.25
N THR A 437 -34.30 36.18 12.27
CA THR A 437 -35.71 35.76 12.46
C THR A 437 -35.90 34.25 12.43
N GLY A 438 -34.96 33.48 11.86
CA GLY A 438 -35.12 32.05 11.57
C GLY A 438 -36.07 31.77 10.42
N GLU A 439 -36.53 32.77 9.68
CA GLU A 439 -37.41 32.62 8.53
C GLU A 439 -36.59 32.21 7.28
N SER A 440 -37.11 31.30 6.45
CA SER A 440 -36.42 30.85 5.27
C SER A 440 -36.20 31.97 4.24
N ILE A 441 -35.09 31.91 3.49
CA ILE A 441 -34.80 32.87 2.40
C ILE A 441 -35.94 32.91 1.40
N ARG A 442 -36.53 31.78 1.02
CA ARG A 442 -37.67 31.70 0.11
C ARG A 442 -38.85 32.56 0.57
N ASN A 443 -39.24 32.37 1.83
CA ASN A 443 -40.37 33.12 2.39
C ASN A 443 -40.11 34.63 2.45
N LEU A 444 -38.91 35.03 2.83
CA LEU A 444 -38.52 36.43 2.86
C LEU A 444 -38.57 37.09 1.48
N ILE A 445 -38.05 36.44 0.45
CA ILE A 445 -38.02 36.91 -0.95
C ILE A 445 -39.48 37.07 -1.48
N LEU A 446 -40.32 36.06 -1.27
CA LEU A 446 -41.72 36.10 -1.69
C LEU A 446 -42.50 37.17 -0.98
N ARG A 447 -42.35 37.30 0.35
CA ARG A 447 -43.02 38.32 1.18
C ARG A 447 -42.65 39.75 0.80
N GLU A 448 -41.39 39.98 0.42
CA GLU A 448 -40.92 41.29 -0.02
C GLU A 448 -41.17 41.56 -1.51
N GLY A 449 -41.78 40.60 -2.22
CA GLY A 449 -42.13 40.73 -3.65
C GLY A 449 -40.95 40.90 -4.58
N LEU A 450 -39.79 40.37 -4.20
CA LEU A 450 -38.54 40.46 -5.00
C LEU A 450 -38.54 39.53 -6.20
N LEU A 451 -39.12 38.33 -6.03
CA LEU A 451 -39.35 37.35 -7.08
C LEU A 451 -40.73 36.73 -6.88
N SER A 452 -41.41 36.34 -7.94
CA SER A 452 -42.62 35.54 -7.90
C SER A 452 -42.32 34.08 -7.56
N GLU A 453 -43.33 33.31 -7.18
CA GLU A 453 -43.18 31.89 -6.85
C GLU A 453 -42.62 31.11 -8.04
N LYS A 454 -43.09 31.38 -9.25
CA LYS A 454 -42.58 30.76 -10.48
C LYS A 454 -41.11 31.11 -10.79
N GLU A 455 -40.69 32.36 -10.58
CA GLU A 455 -39.31 32.79 -10.70
C GLU A 455 -38.43 32.09 -9.66
N MET A 456 -38.92 31.99 -8.42
CA MET A 456 -38.20 31.26 -7.36
C MET A 456 -38.01 29.78 -7.66
N GLU A 457 -39.03 29.12 -8.21
CA GLU A 457 -38.91 27.70 -8.64
C GLU A 457 -37.82 27.55 -9.69
N THR A 458 -37.71 28.46 -10.65
CA THR A 458 -36.69 28.43 -11.69
C THR A 458 -35.29 28.73 -11.13
N VAL A 459 -35.17 29.76 -10.26
CA VAL A 459 -33.88 30.17 -9.69
C VAL A 459 -33.34 29.14 -8.69
N LEU A 460 -34.22 28.52 -7.91
CA LEU A 460 -33.86 27.50 -6.92
C LEU A 460 -34.01 26.07 -7.47
N ASP A 461 -34.10 25.91 -8.78
CA ASP A 461 -34.06 24.58 -9.39
C ASP A 461 -32.73 23.87 -9.03
N PRO A 462 -32.81 22.71 -8.41
CA PRO A 462 -31.62 22.00 -7.89
C PRO A 462 -30.56 21.73 -8.95
N VAL A 463 -30.95 21.38 -10.15
CA VAL A 463 -30.01 21.11 -11.25
C VAL A 463 -29.28 22.39 -11.61
N ASN A 464 -30.02 23.48 -11.82
CA ASN A 464 -29.44 24.76 -12.21
C ASN A 464 -28.50 25.33 -11.14
N MET A 465 -28.78 25.08 -9.84
CA MET A 465 -27.92 25.54 -8.74
C MET A 465 -26.60 24.76 -8.61
N THR A 466 -26.49 23.60 -9.25
CA THR A 466 -25.32 22.68 -9.11
C THR A 466 -24.52 22.52 -10.40
N GLU A 467 -24.88 23.26 -11.44
CA GLU A 467 -24.16 23.33 -12.71
C GLU A 467 -23.53 24.72 -12.93
N PRO A 468 -22.47 24.80 -13.76
CA PRO A 468 -21.87 26.11 -14.10
C PRO A 468 -22.85 27.05 -14.78
N GLY A 469 -22.97 28.26 -14.28
CA GLY A 469 -23.83 29.29 -14.87
C GLY A 469 -24.58 30.12 -13.83
N ILE A 470 -25.55 30.89 -14.29
CA ILE A 470 -26.50 31.65 -13.45
C ILE A 470 -27.82 30.93 -13.51
N SER A 471 -28.29 30.39 -12.39
CA SER A 471 -29.59 29.74 -12.29
C SER A 471 -30.70 30.72 -12.66
N GLY A 472 -31.61 30.35 -13.58
CA GLY A 472 -32.66 31.22 -14.06
C GLY A 472 -32.16 32.44 -14.88
N LYS A 473 -31.04 32.27 -15.61
CA LYS A 473 -30.40 33.38 -16.38
C LYS A 473 -31.37 34.11 -17.30
N GLU A 474 -32.36 33.44 -17.83
CA GLU A 474 -33.42 34.00 -18.69
C GLU A 474 -34.32 35.03 -17.95
N LEU A 475 -34.33 34.99 -16.64
CA LEU A 475 -35.12 35.90 -15.77
C LEU A 475 -34.35 37.19 -15.43
N LEU A 476 -33.06 37.27 -15.77
CA LEU A 476 -32.28 38.50 -15.55
C LEU A 476 -32.87 39.65 -16.37
N ARG A 477 -33.39 40.65 -15.68
CA ARG A 477 -33.81 41.91 -16.34
C ARG A 477 -32.54 42.59 -16.89
N LYS A 478 -32.52 42.85 -18.20
CA LYS A 478 -31.47 43.61 -18.85
C LYS A 478 -31.44 45.06 -18.36
#